data_07799963fc5b4aef893084108aa4cf13
#
_entry.id   07799963fc5b4aef893084108aa4cf13
#
_cell.length_a   1.000
_cell.length_b   1.000
_cell.length_c   1.000
_cell.angle_alpha   90.00
_cell.angle_beta   90.00
_cell.angle_gamma   90.00
#
_symmetry.space_group_name_H-M   'P 1'
#
loop_
_entity.id
_entity.type
_entity.pdbx_description
1 polymer ?
#
loop_
_entity_poly.entity_id
_entity_poly.type
_entity_poly.pdbx_seq_one_letter_code
_entity_poly.pdbx_strand_id
1 'polypeptide(L)'
;MTVLRAIDARVIVSLVVVLAASGARAQSVAFKHQATVYRDAKDGKLSAPEGVACNDAGLLVIADTGNARLLTYFVKEGAVTPAAEVKVPQLKHPVRLQLDSKGNMLVLDRKLRKIARLDAKGAFQGYVDLKPAGVTEVVPTSFKVDRGDNLYVLDTAAAKVFVADSSGAVTATLPLPADAGAFMDVAVDAGGIVYVLDAVRATVWSAAKGATAFSPLGKSFKDYASFPTYLTANNRGVLLAVDQNGAGLVLLGQDGSYLGRQLSLGWTDGLLYYPSQICLDAQGDAFVADRSNNRVQMFTSIAQ
;
A
#
# COMPACT_ATOMS: atom_id res chain seq x y z
N MET A 1 -81.67 -30.51 -13.25
CA MET A 1 -80.99 -29.52 -12.36
C MET A 1 -79.55 -29.92 -12.25
N THR A 2 -78.69 -29.28 -13.06
CA THR A 2 -77.28 -29.60 -13.14
C THR A 2 -76.51 -28.40 -12.68
N VAL A 3 -75.78 -28.53 -11.56
CA VAL A 3 -75.00 -27.44 -10.96
C VAL A 3 -73.60 -27.50 -11.55
N LEU A 4 -73.21 -26.47 -12.33
CA LEU A 4 -71.86 -26.24 -12.78
C LEU A 4 -71.05 -25.64 -11.62
N ARG A 5 -69.95 -26.29 -11.24
CA ARG A 5 -68.92 -25.73 -10.35
C ARG A 5 -67.91 -24.96 -11.20
N ALA A 6 -67.72 -23.68 -10.87
CA ALA A 6 -66.69 -22.83 -11.41
C ALA A 6 -65.34 -23.23 -10.83
N ILE A 7 -64.32 -23.42 -11.66
CA ILE A 7 -62.91 -23.65 -11.28
C ILE A 7 -62.22 -22.28 -11.28
N ASP A 8 -61.80 -21.88 -10.09
CA ASP A 8 -60.99 -20.65 -9.89
C ASP A 8 -59.53 -20.94 -10.25
N ALA A 9 -59.08 -20.46 -11.38
CA ALA A 9 -57.71 -20.56 -11.82
C ALA A 9 -56.89 -19.35 -11.25
N ARG A 10 -56.21 -19.55 -10.11
CA ARG A 10 -55.25 -18.57 -9.63
C ARG A 10 -53.95 -18.68 -10.44
N VAL A 11 -53.73 -17.72 -11.30
CA VAL A 11 -52.46 -17.52 -12.01
C VAL A 11 -51.44 -16.95 -11.05
N ILE A 12 -50.46 -17.76 -10.63
CA ILE A 12 -49.29 -17.31 -9.88
C ILE A 12 -48.30 -16.75 -10.89
N VAL A 13 -48.21 -15.44 -10.98
CA VAL A 13 -47.12 -14.77 -11.72
C VAL A 13 -45.90 -14.74 -10.82
N SER A 14 -44.97 -15.67 -11.05
CA SER A 14 -43.64 -15.62 -10.41
C SER A 14 -42.78 -14.51 -11.05
N LEU A 15 -42.62 -13.40 -10.34
CA LEU A 15 -41.71 -12.33 -10.72
C LEU A 15 -40.27 -12.81 -10.51
N VAL A 16 -39.59 -13.22 -11.57
CA VAL A 16 -38.14 -13.47 -11.55
C VAL A 16 -37.43 -12.13 -11.57
N VAL A 17 -36.98 -11.66 -10.42
CA VAL A 17 -36.09 -10.51 -10.33
C VAL A 17 -34.70 -10.97 -10.73
N VAL A 18 -34.32 -10.72 -11.98
CA VAL A 18 -32.92 -10.86 -12.43
C VAL A 18 -32.16 -9.66 -11.86
N LEU A 19 -31.47 -9.87 -10.74
CA LEU A 19 -30.44 -8.96 -10.26
C LEU A 19 -29.29 -8.98 -11.27
N ALA A 20 -29.29 -8.03 -12.21
CA ALA A 20 -28.12 -7.74 -13.01
C ALA A 20 -27.04 -7.20 -12.04
N ALA A 21 -26.11 -8.04 -11.64
CA ALA A 21 -24.88 -7.60 -11.03
C ALA A 21 -24.15 -6.77 -12.10
N SER A 22 -24.29 -5.44 -12.01
CA SER A 22 -23.44 -4.51 -12.74
C SER A 22 -22.03 -4.65 -12.17
N GLY A 23 -21.25 -5.57 -12.73
CA GLY A 23 -19.81 -5.62 -12.50
C GLY A 23 -19.24 -4.30 -12.93
N ALA A 24 -18.97 -3.40 -11.98
CA ALA A 24 -18.16 -2.23 -12.25
C ALA A 24 -16.82 -2.74 -12.79
N ARG A 25 -16.60 -2.61 -14.11
CA ARG A 25 -15.27 -2.85 -14.67
C ARG A 25 -14.32 -1.88 -13.97
N ALA A 26 -13.35 -2.40 -13.25
CA ALA A 26 -12.28 -1.58 -12.72
C ALA A 26 -11.66 -0.82 -13.90
N GLN A 27 -11.77 0.51 -13.86
CA GLN A 27 -11.22 1.38 -14.88
C GLN A 27 -9.70 1.17 -14.91
N SER A 28 -9.12 0.89 -16.07
CA SER A 28 -7.67 0.77 -16.20
C SER A 28 -7.03 2.12 -15.85
N VAL A 29 -6.03 2.10 -14.98
CA VAL A 29 -5.26 3.27 -14.58
C VAL A 29 -3.98 3.26 -15.43
N ALA A 30 -3.71 4.35 -16.15
CA ALA A 30 -2.42 4.58 -16.79
C ALA A 30 -1.64 5.66 -16.05
N PHE A 31 -0.32 5.54 -16.04
CA PHE A 31 0.57 6.50 -15.40
C PHE A 31 1.43 7.21 -16.45
N LYS A 32 1.44 8.55 -16.41
CA LYS A 32 2.30 9.40 -17.23
C LYS A 32 3.31 10.11 -16.34
N HIS A 33 4.59 10.01 -16.69
CA HIS A 33 5.65 10.73 -15.97
C HIS A 33 5.39 12.25 -15.97
N GLN A 34 5.52 12.86 -14.79
CA GLN A 34 5.27 14.28 -14.55
C GLN A 34 6.50 15.01 -14.03
N ALA A 35 7.19 14.46 -13.02
CA ALA A 35 8.34 15.11 -12.41
C ALA A 35 9.30 14.07 -11.80
N THR A 36 10.56 14.47 -11.60
CA THR A 36 11.59 13.64 -10.97
C THR A 36 12.35 14.42 -9.91
N VAL A 37 12.50 13.81 -8.72
CA VAL A 37 13.28 14.34 -7.61
C VAL A 37 14.62 13.61 -7.55
N TYR A 38 15.69 14.32 -7.82
CA TYR A 38 17.07 13.82 -7.73
C TYR A 38 17.85 14.40 -6.54
N ARG A 39 17.39 15.55 -6.00
CA ARG A 39 18.16 16.39 -5.08
C ARG A 39 17.29 17.00 -4.01
N ASP A 40 17.90 17.33 -2.88
CA ASP A 40 17.32 18.12 -1.82
C ASP A 40 17.42 19.64 -2.09
N ALA A 41 16.94 20.46 -1.13
CA ALA A 41 16.97 21.92 -1.22
C ALA A 41 18.38 22.54 -1.24
N LYS A 42 19.42 21.75 -0.90
CA LYS A 42 20.84 22.18 -0.87
C LYS A 42 21.65 21.54 -2.01
N ASP A 43 20.98 21.05 -3.04
CA ASP A 43 21.56 20.36 -4.18
C ASP A 43 22.24 19.02 -3.84
N GLY A 44 21.98 18.46 -2.64
CA GLY A 44 22.44 17.14 -2.22
C GLY A 44 21.69 16.04 -2.94
N LYS A 45 22.42 15.09 -3.56
CA LYS A 45 21.82 13.96 -4.28
C LYS A 45 21.14 12.98 -3.35
N LEU A 46 20.04 12.40 -3.80
CA LEU A 46 19.45 11.20 -3.17
C LEU A 46 20.37 10.00 -3.35
N SER A 47 20.30 9.08 -2.38
CA SER A 47 21.04 7.82 -2.41
C SER A 47 20.11 6.67 -2.04
N ALA A 48 19.82 5.81 -2.99
CA ALA A 48 19.00 4.62 -2.85
C ALA A 48 17.71 4.87 -2.01
N PRO A 49 16.82 5.82 -2.39
CA PRO A 49 15.60 6.07 -1.63
C PRO A 49 14.70 4.83 -1.68
N GLU A 50 14.26 4.35 -0.51
CA GLU A 50 13.39 3.15 -0.42
C GLU A 50 11.96 3.47 0.04
N GLY A 51 11.76 4.51 0.84
CA GLY A 51 10.46 4.88 1.37
C GLY A 51 9.91 6.17 0.76
N VAL A 52 8.61 6.21 0.52
CA VAL A 52 7.90 7.41 0.07
C VAL A 52 6.50 7.45 0.67
N ALA A 53 6.10 8.61 1.19
CA ALA A 53 4.74 8.85 1.67
C ALA A 53 4.26 10.23 1.24
N CYS A 54 2.98 10.35 0.94
CA CYS A 54 2.33 11.58 0.51
C CYS A 54 0.98 11.73 1.18
N ASN A 55 0.45 12.95 1.20
CA ASN A 55 -0.91 13.22 1.66
C ASN A 55 -1.62 14.20 0.72
N ASP A 56 -2.93 14.35 0.95
CA ASP A 56 -3.80 15.20 0.14
C ASP A 56 -3.54 16.71 0.32
N ALA A 57 -2.73 17.09 1.32
CA ALA A 57 -2.28 18.47 1.53
C ALA A 57 -1.03 18.84 0.72
N GLY A 58 -0.56 17.94 -0.15
CA GLY A 58 0.61 18.15 -1.00
C GLY A 58 1.95 17.94 -0.29
N LEU A 59 1.97 17.30 0.89
CA LEU A 59 3.22 16.88 1.51
C LEU A 59 3.71 15.60 0.88
N LEU A 60 4.95 15.58 0.42
CA LEU A 60 5.69 14.39 0.02
C LEU A 60 6.89 14.22 0.95
N VAL A 61 7.04 13.03 1.53
CA VAL A 61 8.20 12.67 2.37
C VAL A 61 8.93 11.50 1.73
N ILE A 62 10.25 11.60 1.66
CA ILE A 62 11.15 10.60 1.06
C ILE A 62 12.09 10.07 2.15
N ALA A 63 12.16 8.77 2.31
CA ALA A 63 13.24 8.12 3.05
C ALA A 63 14.46 7.96 2.13
N ASP A 64 15.41 8.86 2.24
CA ASP A 64 16.69 8.85 1.53
C ASP A 64 17.64 7.89 2.24
N THR A 65 17.38 6.59 2.02
CA THR A 65 17.87 5.46 2.80
C THR A 65 19.38 5.39 2.87
N GLY A 66 20.05 5.55 1.73
CA GLY A 66 21.51 5.50 1.66
C GLY A 66 22.19 6.66 2.40
N ASN A 67 21.50 7.79 2.57
CA ASN A 67 21.96 8.95 3.35
C ASN A 67 21.42 8.94 4.80
N ALA A 68 20.65 7.93 5.20
CA ALA A 68 20.05 7.78 6.53
C ALA A 68 19.29 9.04 7.01
N ARG A 69 18.48 9.65 6.14
CA ARG A 69 17.72 10.88 6.41
C ARG A 69 16.34 10.83 5.78
N LEU A 70 15.48 11.75 6.19
CA LEU A 70 14.22 12.00 5.53
C LEU A 70 14.25 13.37 4.85
N LEU A 71 13.57 13.49 3.72
CA LEU A 71 13.44 14.73 2.97
C LEU A 71 11.96 15.03 2.77
N THR A 72 11.57 16.28 2.96
CA THR A 72 10.20 16.74 2.70
C THR A 72 10.17 17.64 1.47
N TYR A 73 9.07 17.53 0.73
CA TYR A 73 8.77 18.31 -0.47
C TYR A 73 7.32 18.78 -0.44
N PHE A 74 7.03 19.86 -1.13
CA PHE A 74 5.66 20.29 -1.42
C PHE A 74 5.32 19.97 -2.88
N VAL A 75 4.15 19.38 -3.06
CA VAL A 75 3.58 19.05 -4.37
C VAL A 75 2.42 20.01 -4.62
N LYS A 76 2.51 20.76 -5.70
CA LYS A 76 1.46 21.69 -6.12
C LYS A 76 1.41 21.76 -7.64
N GLU A 77 0.23 21.51 -8.22
CA GLU A 77 -0.02 21.62 -9.67
C GLU A 77 0.99 20.84 -10.53
N GLY A 78 1.38 19.65 -10.06
CA GLY A 78 2.36 18.78 -10.73
C GLY A 78 3.81 19.16 -10.55
N ALA A 79 4.12 20.25 -9.83
CA ALA A 79 5.47 20.64 -9.45
C ALA A 79 5.82 20.06 -8.07
N VAL A 80 7.07 19.56 -7.94
CA VAL A 80 7.62 19.03 -6.67
C VAL A 80 8.73 19.95 -6.22
N THR A 81 8.52 20.67 -5.12
CA THR A 81 9.46 21.67 -4.59
C THR A 81 10.11 21.18 -3.31
N PRO A 82 11.45 21.15 -3.19
CA PRO A 82 12.14 20.79 -1.96
C PRO A 82 11.75 21.70 -0.79
N ALA A 83 11.57 21.13 0.40
CA ALA A 83 11.23 21.87 1.61
C ALA A 83 12.33 21.73 2.68
N ALA A 84 12.42 20.59 3.35
CA ALA A 84 13.34 20.43 4.47
C ALA A 84 14.05 19.07 4.48
N GLU A 85 15.23 19.07 5.08
CA GLU A 85 15.91 17.85 5.51
C GLU A 85 15.57 17.58 6.97
N VAL A 86 15.10 16.36 7.28
CA VAL A 86 14.81 15.89 8.62
C VAL A 86 15.87 14.86 9.01
N LYS A 87 16.83 15.29 9.83
CA LYS A 87 17.86 14.40 10.40
C LYS A 87 17.40 13.87 11.75
N VAL A 88 17.28 12.55 11.82
CA VAL A 88 16.87 11.84 13.02
C VAL A 88 17.97 10.87 13.40
N PRO A 89 18.82 11.19 14.40
CA PRO A 89 19.93 10.31 14.79
C PRO A 89 19.50 8.89 15.20
N GLN A 90 18.23 8.73 15.56
CA GLN A 90 17.59 7.46 15.91
C GLN A 90 17.30 6.59 14.69
N LEU A 91 17.30 7.13 13.47
CA LEU A 91 17.16 6.37 12.23
C LEU A 91 18.55 6.00 11.69
N LYS A 92 18.69 4.74 11.27
CA LYS A 92 19.95 4.20 10.74
C LYS A 92 19.81 3.70 9.29
N HIS A 93 18.62 3.19 8.95
CA HIS A 93 18.34 2.66 7.61
C HIS A 93 16.81 2.71 7.35
N PRO A 94 16.24 3.92 7.15
CA PRO A 94 14.80 4.09 6.93
C PRO A 94 14.39 3.49 5.57
N VAL A 95 13.38 2.61 5.53
CA VAL A 95 13.02 1.86 4.31
C VAL A 95 11.54 1.90 3.95
N ARG A 96 10.65 2.11 4.92
CA ARG A 96 9.21 2.25 4.70
C ARG A 96 8.72 3.49 5.42
N LEU A 97 7.82 4.21 4.81
CA LEU A 97 7.31 5.47 5.32
C LEU A 97 5.79 5.53 5.15
N GLN A 98 5.10 5.98 6.19
CA GLN A 98 3.67 6.28 6.17
C GLN A 98 3.44 7.61 6.87
N LEU A 99 2.36 8.30 6.52
CA LEU A 99 1.86 9.46 7.23
C LEU A 99 0.55 9.10 7.93
N ASP A 100 0.35 9.61 9.14
CA ASP A 100 -0.96 9.58 9.79
C ASP A 100 -1.83 10.76 9.33
N SER A 101 -3.08 10.83 9.81
CA SER A 101 -4.04 11.88 9.44
C SER A 101 -3.60 13.30 9.85
N LYS A 102 -2.65 13.42 10.77
CA LYS A 102 -2.09 14.70 11.26
C LYS A 102 -0.79 15.07 10.57
N GLY A 103 -0.32 14.24 9.62
CA GLY A 103 0.95 14.41 8.94
C GLY A 103 2.17 13.99 9.76
N ASN A 104 1.98 13.30 10.88
CA ASN A 104 3.09 12.68 11.58
C ASN A 104 3.66 11.53 10.75
N MET A 105 4.97 11.32 10.88
CA MET A 105 5.68 10.33 10.08
C MET A 105 5.91 9.05 10.89
N LEU A 106 5.55 7.91 10.32
CA LEU A 106 5.92 6.59 10.82
C LEU A 106 6.96 6.00 9.87
N VAL A 107 8.10 5.58 10.41
CA VAL A 107 9.27 5.18 9.61
C VAL A 107 9.79 3.84 10.10
N LEU A 108 9.74 2.82 9.24
CA LEU A 108 10.39 1.55 9.52
C LEU A 108 11.89 1.67 9.25
N ASP A 109 12.68 1.45 10.27
CA ASP A 109 14.12 1.29 10.16
C ASP A 109 14.49 -0.20 10.11
N ARG A 110 15.01 -0.64 8.96
CA ARG A 110 15.37 -2.04 8.72
C ARG A 110 16.51 -2.50 9.62
N LYS A 111 17.48 -1.63 9.89
CA LYS A 111 18.64 -1.98 10.72
C LYS A 111 18.26 -2.15 12.18
N LEU A 112 17.37 -1.29 12.68
CA LEU A 112 16.89 -1.35 14.06
C LEU A 112 15.72 -2.32 14.23
N ARG A 113 15.03 -2.70 13.14
CA ARG A 113 13.81 -3.52 13.13
C ARG A 113 12.71 -2.91 14.00
N LYS A 114 12.55 -1.57 13.89
CA LYS A 114 11.60 -0.78 14.67
C LYS A 114 10.90 0.26 13.78
N ILE A 115 9.70 0.63 14.17
CA ILE A 115 8.97 1.73 13.55
C ILE A 115 9.15 2.95 14.45
N ALA A 116 9.79 4.00 13.95
CA ALA A 116 9.92 5.27 14.63
C ALA A 116 8.67 6.14 14.37
N ARG A 117 8.23 6.89 15.39
CA ARG A 117 7.24 7.96 15.27
C ARG A 117 7.95 9.31 15.32
N LEU A 118 7.64 10.18 14.36
CA LEU A 118 8.06 11.56 14.34
C LEU A 118 6.80 12.43 14.22
N ASP A 119 6.82 13.61 14.80
CA ASP A 119 5.75 14.58 14.56
C ASP A 119 5.81 15.14 13.12
N ALA A 120 4.82 15.96 12.75
CA ALA A 120 4.73 16.57 11.43
C ALA A 120 5.90 17.50 11.09
N LYS A 121 6.68 17.92 12.10
CA LYS A 121 7.90 18.74 11.94
C LYS A 121 9.17 17.88 11.88
N GLY A 122 9.04 16.55 12.04
CA GLY A 122 10.14 15.60 12.01
C GLY A 122 10.83 15.38 13.36
N ALA A 123 10.29 15.90 14.49
CA ALA A 123 10.84 15.63 15.80
C ALA A 123 10.50 14.18 16.24
N PHE A 124 11.53 13.45 16.69
CA PHE A 124 11.37 12.07 17.16
C PHE A 124 10.53 11.99 18.42
N GLN A 125 9.48 11.16 18.40
CA GLN A 125 8.53 10.96 19.48
C GLN A 125 8.70 9.62 20.21
N GLY A 126 9.50 8.70 19.66
CA GLY A 126 9.70 7.35 20.20
C GLY A 126 9.57 6.28 19.14
N TYR A 127 9.70 5.02 19.56
CA TYR A 127 9.40 3.87 18.72
C TYR A 127 8.01 3.33 19.04
N VAL A 128 7.36 2.77 18.03
CA VAL A 128 6.13 1.99 18.23
C VAL A 128 6.47 0.77 19.08
N ASP A 129 5.77 0.61 20.19
CA ASP A 129 5.93 -0.51 21.13
C ASP A 129 4.58 -1.25 21.24
N LEU A 130 4.38 -2.24 20.37
CA LEU A 130 3.20 -3.09 20.43
C LEU A 130 3.43 -4.22 21.42
N LYS A 131 2.41 -4.46 22.27
CA LYS A 131 2.45 -5.51 23.31
C LYS A 131 1.30 -6.50 23.13
N PRO A 132 1.30 -7.31 22.06
CA PRO A 132 0.28 -8.32 21.89
C PRO A 132 0.46 -9.46 22.89
N ALA A 133 -0.65 -10.06 23.32
CA ALA A 133 -0.60 -11.19 24.24
C ALA A 133 0.18 -12.37 23.66
N GLY A 134 1.08 -12.93 24.48
CA GLY A 134 1.88 -14.12 24.12
C GLY A 134 3.01 -13.86 23.12
N VAL A 135 3.36 -12.60 22.85
CA VAL A 135 4.52 -12.23 22.00
C VAL A 135 5.48 -11.38 22.79
N THR A 136 6.74 -11.77 22.85
CA THR A 136 7.76 -11.07 23.64
C THR A 136 8.18 -9.76 22.98
N GLU A 137 8.33 -9.76 21.64
CA GLU A 137 8.72 -8.60 20.85
C GLU A 137 8.07 -8.69 19.46
N VAL A 138 7.57 -7.59 18.96
CA VAL A 138 7.09 -7.46 17.57
C VAL A 138 8.23 -6.99 16.70
N VAL A 139 8.49 -7.75 15.63
CA VAL A 139 9.57 -7.47 14.68
C VAL A 139 8.98 -7.08 13.33
N PRO A 140 8.80 -5.78 13.07
CA PRO A 140 8.13 -5.33 11.85
C PRO A 140 8.96 -5.65 10.59
N THR A 141 8.35 -6.37 9.66
CA THR A 141 8.84 -6.57 8.29
C THR A 141 8.32 -5.46 7.36
N SER A 142 7.05 -5.12 7.52
CA SER A 142 6.39 -3.99 6.87
C SER A 142 5.24 -3.48 7.73
N PHE A 143 4.67 -2.34 7.36
CA PHE A 143 3.52 -1.77 8.06
C PHE A 143 2.70 -0.83 7.17
N LYS A 144 1.44 -0.60 7.56
CA LYS A 144 0.52 0.37 6.96
C LYS A 144 -0.19 1.16 8.05
N VAL A 145 -0.59 2.37 7.72
CA VAL A 145 -1.51 3.20 8.51
C VAL A 145 -2.77 3.42 7.69
N ASP A 146 -3.94 3.21 8.27
CA ASP A 146 -5.22 3.49 7.62
C ASP A 146 -5.69 4.93 7.89
N ARG A 147 -6.83 5.32 7.30
CA ARG A 147 -7.42 6.65 7.49
C ARG A 147 -7.91 6.94 8.91
N GLY A 148 -8.07 5.91 9.74
CA GLY A 148 -8.42 6.02 11.15
C GLY A 148 -7.19 6.04 12.06
N ASP A 149 -5.98 6.17 11.48
CA ASP A 149 -4.70 6.10 12.17
C ASP A 149 -4.43 4.75 12.86
N ASN A 150 -5.15 3.68 12.46
CA ASN A 150 -4.83 2.35 12.92
C ASN A 150 -3.56 1.86 12.21
N LEU A 151 -2.73 1.14 12.95
CA LEU A 151 -1.45 0.61 12.49
C LEU A 151 -1.58 -0.90 12.25
N TYR A 152 -1.23 -1.33 11.06
CA TYR A 152 -1.15 -2.72 10.64
C TYR A 152 0.31 -3.11 10.50
N VAL A 153 0.80 -4.01 11.35
CA VAL A 153 2.22 -4.41 11.35
C VAL A 153 2.34 -5.86 10.93
N LEU A 154 3.02 -6.09 9.82
CA LEU A 154 3.41 -7.42 9.37
C LEU A 154 4.65 -7.85 10.15
N ASP A 155 4.54 -8.92 10.91
CA ASP A 155 5.64 -9.60 11.58
C ASP A 155 5.76 -11.03 11.04
N THR A 156 6.73 -11.25 10.16
CA THR A 156 6.94 -12.56 9.53
C THR A 156 7.61 -13.56 10.46
N ALA A 157 8.31 -13.10 11.49
CA ALA A 157 8.91 -13.96 12.51
C ALA A 157 7.84 -14.55 13.44
N ALA A 158 6.85 -13.74 13.83
CA ALA A 158 5.69 -14.21 14.59
C ALA A 158 4.62 -14.86 13.70
N ALA A 159 4.78 -14.82 12.36
CA ALA A 159 3.80 -15.24 11.36
C ALA A 159 2.41 -14.60 11.58
N LYS A 160 2.37 -13.27 11.77
CA LYS A 160 1.15 -12.53 12.10
C LYS A 160 1.14 -11.12 11.48
N VAL A 161 -0.08 -10.59 11.31
CA VAL A 161 -0.32 -9.16 11.21
C VAL A 161 -0.96 -8.70 12.52
N PHE A 162 -0.34 -7.74 13.19
CA PHE A 162 -0.90 -7.08 14.36
C PHE A 162 -1.62 -5.81 13.93
N VAL A 163 -2.83 -5.62 14.41
CA VAL A 163 -3.61 -4.39 14.21
C VAL A 163 -3.64 -3.65 15.53
N ALA A 164 -3.21 -2.40 15.54
CA ALA A 164 -3.23 -1.55 16.72
C ALA A 164 -3.96 -0.25 16.40
N ASP A 165 -4.58 0.34 17.40
CA ASP A 165 -5.16 1.68 17.30
C ASP A 165 -4.07 2.78 17.33
N SER A 166 -4.47 4.04 17.20
CA SER A 166 -3.56 5.19 17.21
C SER A 166 -2.77 5.34 18.52
N SER A 167 -3.25 4.76 19.63
CA SER A 167 -2.53 4.74 20.92
C SER A 167 -1.45 3.67 20.97
N GLY A 168 -1.48 2.68 20.06
CA GLY A 168 -0.61 1.51 20.04
C GLY A 168 -1.20 0.29 20.75
N ALA A 169 -2.45 0.36 21.23
CA ALA A 169 -3.13 -0.81 21.80
C ALA A 169 -3.50 -1.82 20.69
N VAL A 170 -3.08 -3.07 20.84
CA VAL A 170 -3.38 -4.12 19.86
C VAL A 170 -4.87 -4.50 19.95
N THR A 171 -5.61 -4.28 18.88
CA THR A 171 -7.04 -4.51 18.76
C THR A 171 -7.39 -5.81 18.04
N ALA A 172 -6.49 -6.30 17.17
CA ALA A 172 -6.65 -7.57 16.48
C ALA A 172 -5.29 -8.20 16.13
N THR A 173 -5.31 -9.51 15.93
CA THR A 173 -4.16 -10.30 15.48
C THR A 173 -4.64 -11.27 14.40
N LEU A 174 -4.05 -11.21 13.22
CA LEU A 174 -4.37 -12.06 12.09
C LEU A 174 -3.18 -13.01 11.83
N PRO A 175 -3.34 -14.33 11.98
CA PRO A 175 -2.31 -15.30 11.65
C PRO A 175 -2.09 -15.30 10.14
N LEU A 176 -0.82 -15.34 9.71
CA LEU A 176 -0.48 -15.50 8.30
C LEU A 176 -0.80 -16.92 7.83
N PRO A 177 -1.20 -17.09 6.56
CA PRO A 177 -1.41 -18.41 5.97
C PRO A 177 -0.16 -19.29 6.03
N ALA A 178 -0.32 -20.54 6.48
CA ALA A 178 0.79 -21.49 6.63
C ALA A 178 1.40 -21.92 5.29
N ASP A 179 0.60 -21.92 4.22
CA ASP A 179 1.01 -22.39 2.90
C ASP A 179 1.70 -21.33 2.05
N ALA A 180 2.02 -20.18 2.59
CA ALA A 180 2.65 -19.09 1.84
C ALA A 180 4.13 -19.34 1.54
N GLY A 181 4.66 -18.60 0.53
CA GLY A 181 6.07 -18.59 0.20
C GLY A 181 6.86 -17.60 1.08
N ALA A 182 6.68 -16.30 0.83
CA ALA A 182 7.32 -15.24 1.62
C ALA A 182 6.45 -13.98 1.60
N PHE A 183 5.90 -13.62 2.74
CA PHE A 183 5.17 -12.36 2.91
C PHE A 183 6.14 -11.18 2.99
N MET A 184 5.92 -10.18 2.12
CA MET A 184 6.80 -9.00 2.01
C MET A 184 6.11 -7.72 2.44
N ASP A 185 4.78 -7.63 2.29
CA ASP A 185 4.06 -6.39 2.60
C ASP A 185 2.64 -6.64 3.09
N VAL A 186 2.11 -5.65 3.80
CA VAL A 186 0.73 -5.55 4.23
C VAL A 186 0.11 -4.28 3.66
N ALA A 187 -1.14 -4.35 3.22
CA ALA A 187 -1.92 -3.21 2.77
C ALA A 187 -3.30 -3.21 3.43
N VAL A 188 -3.94 -2.07 3.46
CA VAL A 188 -5.32 -1.90 3.90
C VAL A 188 -6.02 -0.95 2.96
N ASP A 189 -7.26 -1.25 2.57
CA ASP A 189 -8.08 -0.37 1.75
C ASP A 189 -8.99 0.53 2.59
N ALA A 190 -9.72 1.43 1.92
CA ALA A 190 -10.64 2.34 2.58
C ALA A 190 -11.81 1.64 3.28
N GLY A 191 -12.13 0.40 2.91
CA GLY A 191 -13.15 -0.45 3.56
C GLY A 191 -12.64 -1.18 4.79
N GLY A 192 -11.33 -1.15 5.05
CA GLY A 192 -10.67 -1.85 6.14
C GLY A 192 -10.40 -3.33 5.85
N ILE A 193 -10.40 -3.74 4.58
CA ILE A 193 -9.91 -5.05 4.16
C ILE A 193 -8.39 -5.02 4.24
N VAL A 194 -7.81 -5.98 4.95
CA VAL A 194 -6.37 -6.17 5.10
C VAL A 194 -5.88 -7.14 4.05
N TYR A 195 -4.81 -6.77 3.36
CA TYR A 195 -4.17 -7.60 2.34
C TYR A 195 -2.74 -7.91 2.75
N VAL A 196 -2.26 -9.11 2.45
CA VAL A 196 -0.84 -9.48 2.57
C VAL A 196 -0.33 -10.04 1.25
N LEU A 197 0.87 -9.62 0.88
CA LEU A 197 1.51 -9.95 -0.39
C LEU A 197 2.55 -11.05 -0.19
N ASP A 198 2.36 -12.20 -0.85
CA ASP A 198 3.36 -13.26 -0.99
C ASP A 198 4.18 -13.01 -2.26
N ALA A 199 5.43 -12.60 -2.09
CA ALA A 199 6.30 -12.25 -3.21
C ALA A 199 6.79 -13.45 -4.02
N VAL A 200 6.99 -14.61 -3.38
CA VAL A 200 7.52 -15.82 -4.04
C VAL A 200 6.45 -16.47 -4.93
N ARG A 201 5.22 -16.53 -4.45
CA ARG A 201 4.09 -17.08 -5.19
C ARG A 201 3.40 -16.05 -6.07
N ALA A 202 3.73 -14.75 -5.89
CA ALA A 202 3.03 -13.63 -6.49
C ALA A 202 1.50 -13.78 -6.30
N THR A 203 1.09 -13.88 -5.05
CA THR A 203 -0.32 -13.99 -4.63
C THR A 203 -0.64 -12.95 -3.58
N VAL A 204 -1.89 -12.54 -3.53
CA VAL A 204 -2.43 -11.69 -2.46
C VAL A 204 -3.42 -12.52 -1.65
N TRP A 205 -3.39 -12.32 -0.35
CA TRP A 205 -4.39 -12.87 0.58
C TRP A 205 -5.12 -11.70 1.20
N SER A 206 -6.38 -11.86 1.52
CA SER A 206 -7.22 -10.81 2.11
C SER A 206 -7.95 -11.28 3.34
N ALA A 207 -8.16 -10.36 4.27
CA ALA A 207 -9.01 -10.54 5.45
C ALA A 207 -9.98 -9.37 5.53
N ALA A 208 -11.28 -9.65 5.48
CA ALA A 208 -12.31 -8.63 5.65
C ALA A 208 -12.23 -8.00 7.06
N LYS A 209 -12.77 -6.79 7.21
CA LYS A 209 -12.84 -6.14 8.52
C LYS A 209 -13.56 -7.07 9.53
N GLY A 210 -12.88 -7.34 10.65
CA GLY A 210 -13.38 -8.25 11.69
C GLY A 210 -13.16 -9.74 11.41
N ALA A 211 -12.55 -10.12 10.28
CA ALA A 211 -12.13 -11.50 10.03
C ALA A 211 -11.00 -11.92 11.00
N THR A 212 -10.90 -13.21 11.25
CA THR A 212 -9.86 -13.79 12.12
C THR A 212 -8.77 -14.52 11.36
N ALA A 213 -8.88 -14.63 10.04
CA ALA A 213 -7.92 -15.30 9.16
C ALA A 213 -7.94 -14.69 7.76
N PHE A 214 -6.84 -14.89 7.03
CA PHE A 214 -6.73 -14.56 5.63
C PHE A 214 -7.30 -15.65 4.73
N SER A 215 -7.87 -15.25 3.59
CA SER A 215 -8.28 -16.12 2.48
C SER A 215 -7.53 -15.73 1.21
N PRO A 216 -7.26 -16.67 0.29
CA PRO A 216 -6.63 -16.34 -1.00
C PRO A 216 -7.48 -15.32 -1.76
N LEU A 217 -6.82 -14.33 -2.36
CA LEU A 217 -7.47 -13.33 -3.22
C LEU A 217 -7.09 -13.60 -4.69
N GLY A 218 -8.05 -14.15 -5.44
CA GLY A 218 -7.83 -14.44 -6.85
C GLY A 218 -6.79 -15.53 -7.13
N LYS A 219 -6.16 -15.44 -8.29
CA LYS A 219 -5.10 -16.35 -8.73
C LYS A 219 -3.73 -15.71 -8.57
N SER A 220 -2.68 -16.55 -8.65
CA SER A 220 -1.31 -16.04 -8.76
C SER A 220 -1.16 -15.17 -10.00
N PHE A 221 -0.46 -14.05 -9.85
CA PHE A 221 -0.07 -13.16 -10.95
C PHE A 221 1.42 -13.28 -11.31
N LYS A 222 2.00 -14.48 -11.07
CA LYS A 222 3.42 -14.78 -11.31
C LYS A 222 3.84 -14.59 -12.77
N ASP A 223 2.91 -14.80 -13.71
CA ASP A 223 3.18 -14.59 -15.14
C ASP A 223 3.37 -13.11 -15.50
N TYR A 224 2.99 -12.20 -14.60
CA TYR A 224 3.01 -10.75 -14.79
C TYR A 224 3.96 -10.02 -13.86
N ALA A 225 4.54 -10.70 -12.86
CA ALA A 225 5.45 -10.12 -11.89
C ALA A 225 6.67 -11.01 -11.66
N SER A 226 7.82 -10.39 -11.48
CA SER A 226 9.08 -11.09 -11.22
C SER A 226 9.35 -11.25 -9.71
N PHE A 227 9.20 -10.16 -8.95
CA PHE A 227 9.34 -10.17 -7.48
C PHE A 227 8.61 -8.96 -6.87
N PRO A 228 7.30 -9.05 -6.62
CA PRO A 228 6.53 -7.96 -6.02
C PRO A 228 6.85 -7.83 -4.53
N THR A 229 7.20 -6.62 -4.07
CA THR A 229 7.70 -6.36 -2.70
C THR A 229 6.91 -5.33 -1.92
N TYR A 230 5.95 -4.65 -2.55
CA TYR A 230 5.12 -3.65 -1.90
C TYR A 230 3.72 -3.67 -2.49
N LEU A 231 2.72 -3.47 -1.65
CA LEU A 231 1.31 -3.46 -2.03
C LEU A 231 0.61 -2.21 -1.48
N THR A 232 -0.24 -1.61 -2.27
CA THR A 232 -1.13 -0.55 -1.81
C THR A 232 -2.47 -0.64 -2.53
N ALA A 233 -3.52 -0.07 -1.93
CA ALA A 233 -4.84 0.06 -2.54
C ALA A 233 -5.11 1.53 -2.87
N ASN A 234 -5.69 1.81 -4.03
CA ASN A 234 -6.18 3.14 -4.34
C ASN A 234 -7.65 3.32 -3.90
N ASN A 235 -8.15 4.55 -4.01
CA ASN A 235 -9.53 4.90 -3.64
C ASN A 235 -10.61 4.29 -4.56
N ARG A 236 -10.21 3.66 -5.67
CA ARG A 236 -11.09 3.02 -6.67
C ARG A 236 -11.13 1.50 -6.55
N GLY A 237 -10.50 0.94 -5.51
CA GLY A 237 -10.44 -0.50 -5.29
C GLY A 237 -9.43 -1.25 -6.16
N VAL A 238 -8.48 -0.56 -6.78
CA VAL A 238 -7.37 -1.19 -7.48
C VAL A 238 -6.24 -1.40 -6.50
N LEU A 239 -5.72 -2.63 -6.44
CA LEU A 239 -4.48 -2.94 -5.73
C LEU A 239 -3.30 -2.73 -6.70
N LEU A 240 -2.26 -2.06 -6.21
CA LEU A 240 -1.03 -1.83 -6.94
C LEU A 240 0.11 -2.56 -6.24
N ALA A 241 0.71 -3.52 -6.93
CA ALA A 241 1.90 -4.22 -6.44
C ALA A 241 3.14 -3.66 -7.15
N VAL A 242 4.14 -3.21 -6.37
CA VAL A 242 5.43 -2.79 -6.89
C VAL A 242 6.27 -4.03 -7.17
N ASP A 243 6.50 -4.32 -8.44
CA ASP A 243 7.34 -5.42 -8.89
C ASP A 243 8.80 -4.95 -8.97
N GLN A 244 9.55 -5.20 -7.90
CA GLN A 244 10.91 -4.68 -7.74
C GLN A 244 11.85 -5.18 -8.85
N ASN A 245 11.88 -6.49 -9.10
CA ASN A 245 12.80 -7.06 -10.10
C ASN A 245 12.29 -6.84 -11.53
N GLY A 246 10.96 -6.82 -11.73
CA GLY A 246 10.37 -6.52 -13.02
C GLY A 246 10.30 -5.02 -13.33
N ALA A 247 10.68 -4.16 -12.39
CA ALA A 247 10.74 -2.70 -12.53
C ALA A 247 9.44 -2.07 -13.03
N GLY A 248 8.31 -2.40 -12.38
CA GLY A 248 7.01 -1.86 -12.76
C GLY A 248 5.95 -1.99 -11.69
N LEU A 249 4.73 -1.66 -12.07
CA LEU A 249 3.54 -1.75 -11.22
C LEU A 249 2.58 -2.77 -11.82
N VAL A 250 2.18 -3.77 -11.05
CA VAL A 250 1.12 -4.71 -11.40
C VAL A 250 -0.18 -4.23 -10.77
N LEU A 251 -1.23 -4.11 -11.58
CA LEU A 251 -2.55 -3.68 -11.16
C LEU A 251 -3.46 -4.90 -11.02
N LEU A 252 -4.11 -5.00 -9.86
CA LEU A 252 -5.05 -6.06 -9.56
C LEU A 252 -6.40 -5.46 -9.13
N GLY A 253 -7.48 -6.15 -9.48
CA GLY A 253 -8.81 -5.84 -8.97
C GLY A 253 -8.95 -6.18 -7.47
N GLN A 254 -10.03 -5.73 -6.85
CA GLN A 254 -10.36 -6.11 -5.46
C GLN A 254 -10.63 -7.62 -5.30
N ASP A 255 -10.92 -8.32 -6.38
CA ASP A 255 -11.10 -9.77 -6.46
C ASP A 255 -9.78 -10.51 -6.77
N GLY A 256 -8.66 -9.77 -6.89
CA GLY A 256 -7.35 -10.30 -7.26
C GLY A 256 -7.17 -10.56 -8.76
N SER A 257 -8.13 -10.18 -9.62
CA SER A 257 -7.98 -10.30 -11.07
C SER A 257 -6.86 -9.40 -11.59
N TYR A 258 -6.07 -9.89 -12.54
CA TYR A 258 -5.05 -9.08 -13.21
C TYR A 258 -5.71 -8.05 -14.14
N LEU A 259 -5.42 -6.76 -13.89
CA LEU A 259 -5.95 -5.64 -14.68
C LEU A 259 -4.93 -5.08 -15.68
N GLY A 260 -3.64 -5.29 -15.43
CA GLY A 260 -2.60 -4.78 -16.31
C GLY A 260 -1.27 -4.54 -15.58
N ARG A 261 -0.28 -4.13 -16.38
CA ARG A 261 1.04 -3.73 -15.90
C ARG A 261 1.37 -2.34 -16.43
N GLN A 262 1.93 -1.50 -15.58
CA GLN A 262 2.36 -0.15 -15.90
C GLN A 262 3.83 0.02 -15.57
N LEU A 263 4.49 0.93 -16.29
CA LEU A 263 5.91 1.25 -16.18
C LEU A 263 6.81 0.06 -16.53
N SER A 264 8.07 0.31 -16.77
CA SER A 264 9.03 -0.70 -17.22
C SER A 264 10.46 -0.36 -16.81
N LEU A 265 11.37 -1.31 -17.04
CA LEU A 265 12.78 -1.21 -16.70
C LEU A 265 13.49 -0.12 -17.50
N GLY A 266 14.28 0.71 -16.83
CA GLY A 266 15.20 1.64 -17.47
C GLY A 266 15.73 2.72 -16.52
N TRP A 267 16.56 3.60 -17.09
CA TRP A 267 17.31 4.63 -16.35
C TRP A 267 16.84 6.06 -16.65
N THR A 268 16.14 6.27 -17.77
CA THR A 268 15.59 7.58 -18.13
C THR A 268 14.31 7.86 -17.33
N ASP A 269 13.90 9.13 -17.29
CA ASP A 269 12.65 9.53 -16.65
C ASP A 269 11.45 8.79 -17.25
N GLY A 270 10.52 8.41 -16.41
CA GLY A 270 9.38 7.57 -16.78
C GLY A 270 9.63 6.07 -16.72
N LEU A 271 10.90 5.62 -16.62
CA LEU A 271 11.28 4.21 -16.44
C LEU A 271 11.79 3.97 -15.01
N LEU A 272 11.77 2.72 -14.54
CA LEU A 272 12.13 2.36 -13.17
C LEU A 272 13.31 1.38 -13.13
N TYR A 273 14.07 1.43 -12.03
CA TYR A 273 15.09 0.43 -11.76
C TYR A 273 15.12 0.06 -10.27
N TYR A 274 14.68 -1.15 -9.95
CA TYR A 274 14.47 -1.66 -8.58
C TYR A 274 13.60 -0.73 -7.73
N PRO A 275 12.37 -0.39 -8.17
CA PRO A 275 11.45 0.41 -7.36
C PRO A 275 11.13 -0.30 -6.04
N SER A 276 10.87 0.46 -4.96
CA SER A 276 10.68 -0.12 -3.64
C SER A 276 9.33 0.19 -2.99
N GLN A 277 8.89 1.44 -3.00
CA GLN A 277 7.62 1.88 -2.42
C GLN A 277 6.92 2.86 -3.36
N ILE A 278 5.60 2.84 -3.33
CA ILE A 278 4.72 3.80 -4.01
C ILE A 278 3.80 4.45 -2.97
N CYS A 279 3.51 5.72 -3.15
CA CYS A 279 2.43 6.40 -2.46
C CYS A 279 1.48 7.01 -3.52
N LEU A 280 0.20 7.03 -3.21
CA LEU A 280 -0.84 7.62 -4.05
C LEU A 280 -1.51 8.75 -3.28
N ASP A 281 -1.70 9.91 -3.92
CA ASP A 281 -2.52 10.97 -3.36
C ASP A 281 -4.02 10.78 -3.69
N ALA A 282 -4.87 11.72 -3.25
CA ALA A 282 -6.32 11.65 -3.49
C ALA A 282 -6.70 11.73 -4.97
N GLN A 283 -5.88 12.37 -5.79
CA GLN A 283 -6.06 12.46 -7.25
C GLN A 283 -5.70 11.13 -7.93
N GLY A 284 -4.97 10.26 -7.24
CA GLY A 284 -4.43 9.00 -7.75
C GLY A 284 -3.07 9.18 -8.41
N ASP A 285 -2.44 10.35 -8.26
CA ASP A 285 -1.08 10.57 -8.70
C ASP A 285 -0.12 9.74 -7.85
N ALA A 286 0.87 9.16 -8.50
CA ALA A 286 1.78 8.19 -7.90
C ALA A 286 3.17 8.76 -7.70
N PHE A 287 3.73 8.58 -6.51
CA PHE A 287 5.14 8.85 -6.21
C PHE A 287 5.86 7.53 -5.98
N VAL A 288 6.86 7.24 -6.80
CA VAL A 288 7.58 5.97 -6.78
C VAL A 288 9.02 6.17 -6.34
N ALA A 289 9.42 5.49 -5.28
CA ALA A 289 10.82 5.41 -4.87
C ALA A 289 11.58 4.51 -5.86
N ASP A 290 12.27 5.12 -6.81
CA ASP A 290 13.04 4.49 -7.89
C ASP A 290 14.48 4.29 -7.41
N ARG A 291 14.62 3.30 -6.51
CA ARG A 291 15.76 3.09 -5.61
C ARG A 291 17.11 3.07 -6.33
N SER A 292 17.25 2.22 -7.34
CA SER A 292 18.56 2.04 -7.99
C SER A 292 18.88 3.12 -9.02
N ASN A 293 17.93 3.97 -9.36
CA ASN A 293 18.15 5.21 -10.10
C ASN A 293 18.41 6.42 -9.18
N ASN A 294 18.45 6.24 -7.85
CA ASN A 294 18.69 7.30 -6.87
C ASN A 294 17.74 8.49 -7.01
N ARG A 295 16.45 8.23 -7.21
CA ARG A 295 15.44 9.27 -7.43
C ARG A 295 14.06 8.84 -6.92
N VAL A 296 13.16 9.82 -6.81
CA VAL A 296 11.72 9.59 -6.70
C VAL A 296 11.05 10.21 -7.90
N GLN A 297 10.12 9.49 -8.53
CA GLN A 297 9.39 9.97 -9.69
C GLN A 297 7.92 10.16 -9.38
N MET A 298 7.35 11.25 -9.88
CA MET A 298 5.91 11.53 -9.86
C MET A 298 5.30 11.14 -11.20
N PHE A 299 4.18 10.44 -11.13
CA PHE A 299 3.37 10.07 -12.29
C PHE A 299 1.94 10.52 -12.07
N THR A 300 1.37 11.22 -13.04
CA THR A 300 -0.06 11.54 -13.05
C THR A 300 -0.89 10.36 -13.50
N SER A 301 -2.00 10.10 -12.81
CA SER A 301 -2.95 9.07 -13.21
C SER A 301 -3.83 9.58 -14.35
N ILE A 302 -3.91 8.79 -15.43
CA ILE A 302 -4.80 9.06 -16.56
C ILE A 302 -5.90 7.99 -16.51
N ALA A 303 -7.17 8.41 -16.40
CA ALA A 303 -8.30 7.51 -16.59
C ALA A 303 -8.36 7.06 -18.06
N GLN A 304 -8.39 5.76 -18.30
CA GLN A 304 -8.64 5.16 -19.61
C GLN A 304 -10.06 4.63 -19.68
#